data_0bd307cc127949410269ef526dc1bf84
#
_entry.id   0bd307cc127949410269ef526dc1bf84
#
_cell.length_a   1.000
_cell.length_b   1.000
_cell.length_c   1.000
_cell.angle_alpha   90.00
_cell.angle_beta   90.00
_cell.angle_gamma   90.00
#
_symmetry.space_group_name_H-M   'P 1'
#
loop_
_entity.id
_entity.type
_entity.pdbx_description
1 polymer ?
#
loop_
_entity_poly.entity_id
_entity_poly.type
_entity_poly.pdbx_seq_one_letter_code
_entity_poly.pdbx_strand_id
1 'polypeptide(L)'
;MEVIVVDNASREDEATVIEKRYPQVKVVRSPQNLGFAGGNNLGIQAAHGKYLFFINNDTLLRHQTSDIRLLVSRLESDAKIGAVCPKIRFTWGNNPIQYAGYTPLSRITLRNRSIGYGEEDKGQYDTAHKTPYAHGAAMLVKREAIDKAGMMPECYFLYYEELDWSLMIRRAGFDIWYEPACTIYHKESQATGQQSPLRTYYITRNRLLFVQRNGQGWSKFLSYVYLIGLVAPKDIFKHLVHRRTDLAKATLRGVSHFINMS
;
A
#
# COMPACT_ATOMS: atom_id res chain seq x y z
N MET A 1 21.67 -0.99 11.61
CA MET A 1 20.28 -1.31 11.16
C MET A 1 19.50 -1.72 12.38
N GLU A 2 18.30 -1.17 12.57
CA GLU A 2 17.33 -1.60 13.58
C GLU A 2 16.17 -2.34 12.90
N VAL A 3 15.58 -3.30 13.58
CA VAL A 3 14.38 -4.01 13.13
C VAL A 3 13.27 -3.75 14.13
N ILE A 4 12.15 -3.25 13.64
CA ILE A 4 10.98 -2.93 14.45
C ILE A 4 9.82 -3.78 13.93
N VAL A 5 9.21 -4.55 14.82
CA VAL A 5 7.98 -5.29 14.55
C VAL A 5 6.85 -4.62 15.30
N VAL A 6 5.79 -4.26 14.58
CA VAL A 6 4.59 -3.69 15.18
C VAL A 6 3.51 -4.77 15.27
N ASP A 7 3.18 -5.16 16.48
CA ASP A 7 2.02 -5.99 16.75
C ASP A 7 0.77 -5.09 16.83
N ASN A 8 -0.03 -5.14 15.80
CA ASN A 8 -1.22 -4.32 15.63
C ASN A 8 -2.48 -5.01 16.19
N ALA A 9 -2.41 -5.47 17.44
CA ALA A 9 -3.43 -6.25 18.15
C ALA A 9 -3.71 -7.61 17.49
N SER A 10 -2.67 -8.41 17.30
CA SER A 10 -2.79 -9.81 16.86
C SER A 10 -3.63 -10.62 17.85
N ARG A 11 -4.34 -11.63 17.35
CA ARG A 11 -5.17 -12.49 18.19
C ARG A 11 -4.36 -13.43 19.08
N GLU A 12 -3.20 -13.85 18.59
CA GLU A 12 -2.24 -14.69 19.29
C GLU A 12 -1.08 -13.82 19.77
N ASP A 13 -0.43 -14.21 20.87
CA ASP A 13 0.71 -13.45 21.43
C ASP A 13 2.01 -13.74 20.65
N GLU A 14 1.98 -13.46 19.34
CA GLU A 14 3.15 -13.58 18.46
C GLU A 14 4.27 -12.61 18.88
N ALA A 15 3.91 -11.47 19.44
CA ALA A 15 4.83 -10.46 19.91
C ALA A 15 5.80 -11.02 20.97
N THR A 16 5.29 -11.74 21.98
CA THR A 16 6.12 -12.39 23.02
C THR A 16 7.02 -13.48 22.43
N VAL A 17 6.54 -14.21 21.42
CA VAL A 17 7.36 -15.23 20.73
C VAL A 17 8.53 -14.57 19.99
N ILE A 18 8.27 -13.45 19.30
CA ILE A 18 9.30 -12.70 18.57
C ILE A 18 10.34 -12.12 19.53
N GLU A 19 9.92 -11.50 20.64
CA GLU A 19 10.84 -10.95 21.65
C GLU A 19 11.77 -12.00 22.25
N LYS A 20 11.23 -13.17 22.58
CA LYS A 20 12.00 -14.29 23.13
C LYS A 20 13.01 -14.85 22.11
N ARG A 21 12.59 -14.98 20.86
CA ARG A 21 13.41 -15.59 19.80
C ARG A 21 14.44 -14.64 19.20
N TYR A 22 14.12 -13.34 19.17
CA TYR A 22 14.93 -12.30 18.55
C TYR A 22 15.05 -11.08 19.47
N PRO A 23 15.83 -11.17 20.55
CA PRO A 23 15.92 -10.12 21.57
C PRO A 23 16.48 -8.78 21.04
N GLN A 24 17.12 -8.81 19.86
CA GLN A 24 17.61 -7.61 19.18
C GLN A 24 16.51 -6.85 18.38
N VAL A 25 15.32 -7.44 18.22
CA VAL A 25 14.19 -6.82 17.52
C VAL A 25 13.37 -6.00 18.51
N LYS A 26 13.09 -4.76 18.16
CA LYS A 26 12.18 -3.91 18.93
C LYS A 26 10.73 -4.26 18.59
N VAL A 27 9.98 -4.75 19.56
CA VAL A 27 8.54 -5.00 19.39
C VAL A 27 7.74 -3.83 19.96
N VAL A 28 6.81 -3.30 19.16
CA VAL A 28 5.87 -2.25 19.54
C VAL A 28 4.47 -2.83 19.52
N ARG A 29 3.75 -2.78 20.65
CA ARG A 29 2.40 -3.33 20.77
C ARG A 29 1.34 -2.25 20.72
N SER A 30 0.30 -2.46 19.93
CA SER A 30 -0.91 -1.66 19.96
C SER A 30 -2.01 -2.41 20.73
N PRO A 31 -2.78 -1.74 21.60
CA PRO A 31 -3.91 -2.36 22.29
C PRO A 31 -5.10 -2.62 21.37
N GLN A 32 -5.12 -2.05 20.16
CA GLN A 32 -6.18 -2.18 19.18
C GLN A 32 -5.64 -2.21 17.76
N ASN A 33 -6.39 -2.80 16.84
CA ASN A 33 -6.04 -2.80 15.42
C ASN A 33 -6.26 -1.40 14.82
N LEU A 34 -5.16 -0.72 14.49
CA LEU A 34 -5.14 0.64 13.92
C LEU A 34 -5.20 0.64 12.38
N GLY A 35 -5.35 -0.53 11.75
CA GLY A 35 -5.23 -0.68 10.31
C GLY A 35 -3.79 -0.59 9.83
N PHE A 36 -3.60 -0.58 8.51
CA PHE A 36 -2.27 -0.59 7.90
C PHE A 36 -1.48 0.69 8.21
N ALA A 37 -2.10 1.85 7.99
CA ALA A 37 -1.44 3.13 8.22
C ALA A 37 -1.08 3.34 9.70
N GLY A 38 -2.01 3.11 10.62
CA GLY A 38 -1.76 3.32 12.05
C GLY A 38 -0.68 2.39 12.60
N GLY A 39 -0.67 1.10 12.18
CA GLY A 39 0.41 0.18 12.52
C GLY A 39 1.78 0.67 12.03
N ASN A 40 1.88 1.08 10.76
CA ASN A 40 3.12 1.63 10.21
C ASN A 40 3.54 2.93 10.92
N ASN A 41 2.59 3.80 11.29
CA ASN A 41 2.88 5.05 12.01
C ASN A 41 3.48 4.80 13.39
N LEU A 42 3.04 3.78 14.13
CA LEU A 42 3.70 3.35 15.37
C LEU A 42 5.15 2.94 15.12
N GLY A 43 5.41 2.23 14.01
CA GLY A 43 6.76 1.88 13.58
C GLY A 43 7.61 3.12 13.25
N ILE A 44 7.05 4.11 12.54
CA ILE A 44 7.72 5.38 12.22
C ILE A 44 8.14 6.11 13.51
N GLN A 45 7.23 6.21 14.48
CA GLN A 45 7.48 6.88 15.76
C GLN A 45 8.57 6.18 16.57
N ALA A 46 8.65 4.86 16.48
CA ALA A 46 9.62 4.05 17.21
C ALA A 46 11.00 3.99 16.54
N ALA A 47 11.08 4.35 15.25
CA ALA A 47 12.30 4.25 14.44
C ALA A 47 13.19 5.50 14.58
N HIS A 48 14.53 5.29 14.49
CA HIS A 48 15.52 6.36 14.53
C HIS A 48 16.34 6.49 13.23
N GLY A 49 16.19 5.52 12.33
CA GLY A 49 16.97 5.45 11.08
C GLY A 49 16.71 6.62 10.13
N LYS A 50 17.74 6.99 9.34
CA LYS A 50 17.66 7.97 8.24
C LYS A 50 16.75 7.50 7.12
N TYR A 51 16.66 6.18 6.93
CA TYR A 51 15.82 5.50 5.95
C TYR A 51 14.93 4.50 6.68
N LEU A 52 13.67 4.45 6.33
CA LEU A 52 12.68 3.52 6.89
C LEU A 52 12.25 2.56 5.78
N PHE A 53 12.49 1.26 6.00
CA PHE A 53 12.05 0.22 5.09
C PHE A 53 10.76 -0.41 5.62
N PHE A 54 9.65 -0.08 4.99
CA PHE A 54 8.36 -0.69 5.25
C PHE A 54 8.28 -2.00 4.49
N ILE A 55 7.95 -3.07 5.19
CA ILE A 55 7.87 -4.40 4.59
C ILE A 55 6.76 -5.21 5.28
N ASN A 56 5.90 -5.83 4.48
CA ASN A 56 4.85 -6.69 5.01
C ASN A 56 5.44 -7.99 5.59
N ASN A 57 4.78 -8.53 6.63
CA ASN A 57 5.19 -9.76 7.29
C ASN A 57 5.00 -11.04 6.42
N ASP A 58 4.29 -10.93 5.31
CA ASP A 58 4.10 -12.00 4.31
C ASP A 58 5.04 -11.86 3.10
N THR A 59 6.17 -11.16 3.27
CA THR A 59 7.24 -11.04 2.27
C THR A 59 8.41 -11.95 2.58
N LEU A 60 9.18 -12.29 1.55
CA LEU A 60 10.42 -13.05 1.65
C LEU A 60 11.56 -12.26 1.02
N LEU A 61 12.64 -12.11 1.78
CA LEU A 61 13.93 -11.60 1.31
C LEU A 61 14.82 -12.78 0.95
N ARG A 62 15.26 -12.86 -0.32
CA ARG A 62 16.21 -13.90 -0.77
C ARG A 62 17.60 -13.27 -0.87
N HIS A 63 18.59 -13.88 -0.22
CA HIS A 63 19.97 -13.37 -0.13
C HIS A 63 20.57 -12.95 -1.48
N GLN A 64 20.25 -13.67 -2.56
CA GLN A 64 20.81 -13.43 -3.89
C GLN A 64 20.16 -12.24 -4.66
N THR A 65 18.94 -11.84 -4.31
CA THR A 65 18.16 -10.88 -5.09
C THR A 65 17.59 -9.72 -4.29
N SER A 66 17.64 -9.80 -2.95
CA SER A 66 16.99 -8.81 -2.07
C SER A 66 18.03 -7.95 -1.33
N ASP A 67 18.96 -7.33 -2.08
CA ASP A 67 19.93 -6.43 -1.49
C ASP A 67 19.35 -5.03 -1.26
N ILE A 68 18.93 -4.76 -0.03
CA ILE A 68 18.33 -3.47 0.39
C ILE A 68 19.30 -2.31 0.19
N ARG A 69 20.63 -2.54 0.19
CA ARG A 69 21.63 -1.49 -0.05
C ARG A 69 21.44 -0.83 -1.42
N LEU A 70 20.94 -1.56 -2.41
CA LEU A 70 20.64 -1.03 -3.73
C LEU A 70 19.50 0.00 -3.69
N LEU A 71 18.50 -0.22 -2.83
CA LEU A 71 17.43 0.78 -2.60
C LEU A 71 17.99 2.04 -1.93
N VAL A 72 18.91 1.87 -0.96
CA VAL A 72 19.58 3.01 -0.31
C VAL A 72 20.42 3.77 -1.33
N SER A 73 21.22 3.09 -2.14
CA SER A 73 22.02 3.72 -3.20
C SER A 73 21.15 4.51 -4.18
N ARG A 74 19.96 3.99 -4.54
CA ARG A 74 19.01 4.72 -5.36
C ARG A 74 18.51 5.99 -4.66
N LEU A 75 18.12 5.91 -3.37
CA LEU A 75 17.70 7.07 -2.60
C LEU A 75 18.79 8.15 -2.50
N GLU A 76 20.05 7.76 -2.45
CA GLU A 76 21.19 8.68 -2.32
C GLU A 76 21.65 9.25 -3.64
N SER A 77 21.28 8.65 -4.79
CA SER A 77 21.69 9.11 -6.12
C SER A 77 21.10 10.48 -6.52
N ASP A 78 19.97 10.88 -5.92
CA ASP A 78 19.35 12.19 -6.14
C ASP A 78 18.63 12.65 -4.87
N ALA A 79 18.86 13.88 -4.46
CA ALA A 79 18.19 14.48 -3.28
C ALA A 79 16.66 14.53 -3.41
N LYS A 80 16.15 14.59 -4.64
CA LYS A 80 14.71 14.59 -4.92
C LYS A 80 14.04 13.25 -4.72
N ILE A 81 14.77 12.14 -4.65
CA ILE A 81 14.17 10.83 -4.42
C ILE A 81 13.80 10.71 -2.95
N GLY A 82 12.51 10.61 -2.63
CA GLY A 82 12.00 10.46 -1.27
C GLY A 82 11.63 9.03 -0.91
N ALA A 83 11.24 8.22 -1.91
CA ALA A 83 10.89 6.82 -1.71
C ALA A 83 11.33 5.95 -2.90
N VAL A 84 11.66 4.69 -2.61
CA VAL A 84 12.06 3.69 -3.60
C VAL A 84 11.36 2.36 -3.29
N CYS A 85 10.79 1.75 -4.32
CA CYS A 85 10.21 0.42 -4.23
C CYS A 85 11.03 -0.59 -5.02
N PRO A 86 11.28 -1.79 -4.47
CA PRO A 86 11.92 -2.87 -5.20
C PRO A 86 11.00 -3.45 -6.27
N LYS A 87 11.53 -4.31 -7.15
CA LYS A 87 10.73 -5.25 -7.91
C LYS A 87 10.03 -6.19 -6.93
N ILE A 88 8.72 -6.38 -7.07
CA ILE A 88 7.98 -7.32 -6.24
C ILE A 88 7.48 -8.46 -7.11
N ARG A 89 7.75 -9.69 -6.69
CA ARG A 89 7.32 -10.93 -7.35
C ARG A 89 6.43 -11.74 -6.42
N PHE A 90 5.50 -12.47 -6.98
CA PHE A 90 4.71 -13.44 -6.22
C PHE A 90 5.56 -14.63 -5.76
N THR A 91 5.11 -15.32 -4.71
CA THR A 91 5.79 -16.54 -4.22
C THR A 91 5.23 -17.83 -4.84
N TRP A 92 4.22 -17.75 -5.69
CA TRP A 92 3.57 -18.90 -6.34
C TRP A 92 4.01 -19.03 -7.82
N GLY A 93 3.77 -20.22 -8.39
CA GLY A 93 4.17 -20.53 -9.77
C GLY A 93 5.65 -20.28 -10.04
N ASN A 94 5.97 -19.69 -11.19
CA ASN A 94 7.33 -19.27 -11.56
C ASN A 94 7.71 -17.89 -10.99
N ASN A 95 7.11 -17.49 -9.88
CA ASN A 95 7.27 -16.18 -9.26
C ASN A 95 7.00 -15.04 -10.27
N PRO A 96 5.79 -14.92 -10.84
CA PRO A 96 5.50 -13.84 -11.77
C PRO A 96 5.60 -12.47 -11.08
N ILE A 97 5.73 -11.41 -11.86
CA ILE A 97 5.85 -10.05 -11.36
C ILE A 97 4.53 -9.63 -10.71
N GLN A 98 4.58 -9.05 -9.53
CA GLN A 98 3.47 -8.37 -8.89
C GLN A 98 3.53 -6.86 -9.15
N TYR A 99 4.75 -6.29 -9.13
CA TYR A 99 4.96 -4.87 -9.25
C TYR A 99 6.32 -4.56 -9.87
N ALA A 100 6.27 -3.74 -10.92
CA ALA A 100 7.40 -3.09 -11.56
C ALA A 100 7.10 -1.60 -11.79
N GLY A 101 6.46 -0.94 -10.83
CA GLY A 101 5.93 0.42 -10.94
C GLY A 101 4.42 0.45 -11.17
N TYR A 102 3.84 1.64 -11.10
CA TYR A 102 2.43 1.88 -11.39
C TYR A 102 2.24 2.84 -12.56
N THR A 103 1.14 2.68 -13.30
CA THR A 103 0.64 3.75 -14.18
C THR A 103 -0.03 4.85 -13.36
N PRO A 104 -0.08 6.10 -13.85
CA PRO A 104 -0.84 7.17 -13.18
C PRO A 104 -2.33 6.79 -13.01
N LEU A 105 -2.93 7.23 -11.91
CA LEU A 105 -4.38 7.15 -11.72
C LEU A 105 -5.12 7.99 -12.76
N SER A 106 -6.17 7.44 -13.34
CA SER A 106 -7.12 8.22 -14.11
C SER A 106 -7.79 9.27 -13.21
N ARG A 107 -7.90 10.49 -13.69
CA ARG A 107 -8.44 11.63 -12.92
C ARG A 107 -9.90 11.45 -12.49
N ILE A 108 -10.69 10.67 -13.24
CA ILE A 108 -12.12 10.46 -12.99
C ILE A 108 -12.38 9.06 -12.45
N THR A 109 -11.88 8.04 -13.14
CA THR A 109 -12.18 6.65 -12.78
C THR A 109 -11.32 6.13 -11.65
N LEU A 110 -10.23 6.83 -11.28
CA LEU A 110 -9.24 6.43 -10.28
C LEU A 110 -8.71 5.00 -10.48
N ARG A 111 -8.55 4.62 -11.73
CA ARG A 111 -7.96 3.34 -12.10
C ARG A 111 -6.50 3.54 -12.49
N ASN A 112 -5.66 2.67 -12.01
CA ASN A 112 -4.28 2.49 -12.46
C ASN A 112 -4.02 1.00 -12.63
N ARG A 113 -2.83 0.66 -13.05
CA ARG A 113 -2.36 -0.73 -13.18
C ARG A 113 -0.97 -0.84 -12.59
N SER A 114 -0.68 -1.95 -11.93
CA SER A 114 0.68 -2.36 -11.65
C SER A 114 1.32 -2.84 -12.96
N ILE A 115 2.48 -2.26 -13.28
CA ILE A 115 3.25 -2.62 -14.48
C ILE A 115 3.79 -4.04 -14.28
N GLY A 116 3.68 -4.89 -15.29
CA GLY A 116 4.17 -6.26 -15.27
C GLY A 116 3.32 -7.25 -14.45
N TYR A 117 2.17 -6.85 -13.90
CA TYR A 117 1.37 -7.71 -13.02
C TYR A 117 0.96 -9.02 -13.68
N GLY A 118 1.36 -10.15 -13.07
CA GLY A 118 1.09 -11.49 -13.55
C GLY A 118 2.01 -11.97 -14.68
N GLU A 119 2.91 -11.12 -15.19
CA GLU A 119 3.84 -11.49 -16.25
C GLU A 119 5.04 -12.28 -15.71
N GLU A 120 5.56 -13.18 -16.54
CA GLU A 120 6.84 -13.82 -16.28
C GLU A 120 7.98 -12.78 -16.35
N ASP A 121 8.89 -12.82 -15.37
CA ASP A 121 10.06 -11.95 -15.35
C ASP A 121 11.16 -12.48 -16.28
N LYS A 122 11.35 -11.80 -17.41
CA LYS A 122 12.36 -12.06 -18.42
C LYS A 122 13.38 -10.92 -18.53
N GLY A 123 13.45 -10.06 -17.53
CA GLY A 123 14.29 -8.85 -17.53
C GLY A 123 13.67 -7.65 -18.25
N GLN A 124 12.44 -7.75 -18.76
CA GLN A 124 11.78 -6.68 -19.50
C GLN A 124 11.50 -5.41 -18.67
N TYR A 125 11.57 -5.53 -17.34
CA TYR A 125 11.41 -4.41 -16.39
C TYR A 125 12.65 -4.16 -15.53
N ASP A 126 13.86 -4.43 -16.05
CA ASP A 126 15.13 -4.26 -15.33
C ASP A 126 15.72 -2.84 -15.46
N THR A 127 14.88 -1.88 -15.83
CA THR A 127 15.28 -0.46 -15.88
C THR A 127 14.60 0.33 -14.77
N ALA A 128 15.42 0.98 -13.92
CA ALA A 128 14.90 1.84 -12.87
C ALA A 128 14.21 3.09 -13.45
N HIS A 129 13.06 3.46 -12.88
CA HIS A 129 12.29 4.61 -13.38
C HIS A 129 11.42 5.24 -12.29
N LYS A 130 10.97 6.48 -12.54
CA LYS A 130 10.00 7.15 -11.66
C LYS A 130 8.63 6.46 -11.75
N THR A 131 8.02 6.25 -10.60
CA THR A 131 6.66 5.72 -10.49
C THR A 131 5.78 6.70 -9.71
N PRO A 132 4.49 6.85 -10.05
CA PRO A 132 3.62 7.78 -9.34
C PRO A 132 3.29 7.36 -7.91
N TYR A 133 3.38 6.07 -7.58
CA TYR A 133 2.98 5.51 -6.29
C TYR A 133 3.95 4.43 -5.83
N ALA A 134 4.17 4.37 -4.52
CA ALA A 134 4.85 3.28 -3.85
C ALA A 134 3.91 2.07 -3.69
N HIS A 135 4.49 0.88 -3.50
CA HIS A 135 3.74 -0.35 -3.23
C HIS A 135 3.80 -0.69 -1.75
N GLY A 136 2.63 -0.89 -1.11
CA GLY A 136 2.53 -1.13 0.32
C GLY A 136 3.24 -2.37 0.85
N ALA A 137 3.52 -3.38 0.01
CA ALA A 137 4.22 -4.59 0.46
C ALA A 137 5.72 -4.37 0.75
N ALA A 138 6.38 -3.44 0.02
CA ALA A 138 7.78 -3.09 0.27
C ALA A 138 8.11 -1.72 -0.30
N MET A 139 8.57 -0.79 0.55
CA MET A 139 9.04 0.54 0.16
C MET A 139 10.06 1.08 1.15
N LEU A 140 11.13 1.68 0.63
CA LEU A 140 12.14 2.39 1.42
C LEU A 140 11.88 3.89 1.30
N VAL A 141 11.75 4.60 2.41
CA VAL A 141 11.39 6.03 2.45
C VAL A 141 12.42 6.80 3.26
N LYS A 142 12.85 7.97 2.76
CA LYS A 142 13.68 8.91 3.52
C LYS A 142 12.89 9.47 4.70
N ARG A 143 13.52 9.56 5.87
CA ARG A 143 12.92 10.26 7.03
C ARG A 143 12.57 11.71 6.68
N GLU A 144 13.46 12.42 5.98
CA GLU A 144 13.20 13.77 5.51
C GLU A 144 11.91 13.89 4.68
N ALA A 145 11.61 12.88 3.85
CA ALA A 145 10.38 12.86 3.07
C ALA A 145 9.15 12.67 3.98
N ILE A 146 9.28 11.83 5.02
CA ILE A 146 8.22 11.64 6.02
C ILE A 146 8.01 12.92 6.82
N ASP A 147 9.07 13.56 7.29
CA ASP A 147 9.00 14.78 8.09
C ASP A 147 8.31 15.93 7.34
N LYS A 148 8.56 16.04 6.02
CA LYS A 148 7.94 17.06 5.15
C LYS A 148 6.53 16.70 4.67
N ALA A 149 6.27 15.44 4.37
CA ALA A 149 4.99 14.98 3.84
C ALA A 149 3.97 14.68 4.94
N GLY A 150 4.44 14.33 6.14
CA GLY A 150 3.64 13.76 7.21
C GLY A 150 3.60 12.24 7.17
N MET A 151 3.08 11.65 8.23
CA MET A 151 2.90 10.21 8.38
C MET A 151 1.80 9.66 7.46
N MET A 152 1.70 8.35 7.40
CA MET A 152 0.71 7.66 6.57
C MET A 152 -0.72 8.01 7.00
N PRO A 153 -1.66 8.33 6.10
CA PRO A 153 -3.02 8.77 6.46
C PRO A 153 -3.86 7.63 7.03
N GLU A 154 -4.21 7.71 8.32
CA GLU A 154 -4.93 6.66 9.06
C GLU A 154 -6.43 6.58 8.74
N CYS A 155 -6.99 7.61 8.11
CA CYS A 155 -8.42 7.67 7.79
C CYS A 155 -8.92 6.53 6.88
N TYR A 156 -8.02 5.85 6.18
CA TYR A 156 -8.35 4.74 5.30
C TYR A 156 -8.56 3.42 6.05
N PHE A 157 -7.80 3.15 7.09
CA PHE A 157 -7.69 1.90 7.81
C PHE A 157 -7.03 0.78 6.98
N LEU A 158 -7.51 0.52 5.75
CA LEU A 158 -7.02 -0.52 4.84
C LEU A 158 -7.33 -0.15 3.38
N TYR A 159 -6.34 -0.18 2.51
CA TYR A 159 -6.35 0.22 1.09
C TYR A 159 -6.46 1.74 0.87
N TYR A 160 -5.72 2.25 -0.10
CA TYR A 160 -5.57 3.64 -0.52
C TYR A 160 -4.62 4.49 0.31
N GLU A 161 -4.24 4.06 1.52
CA GLU A 161 -3.30 4.80 2.37
C GLU A 161 -1.94 5.01 1.70
N GLU A 162 -1.37 3.97 1.06
CA GLU A 162 -0.08 4.06 0.36
C GLU A 162 -0.17 4.93 -0.90
N LEU A 163 -1.32 4.93 -1.58
CA LEU A 163 -1.55 5.79 -2.74
C LEU A 163 -1.63 7.26 -2.32
N ASP A 164 -2.39 7.56 -1.27
CA ASP A 164 -2.51 8.93 -0.76
C ASP A 164 -1.19 9.42 -0.16
N TRP A 165 -0.50 8.58 0.61
CA TRP A 165 0.80 8.90 1.15
C TRP A 165 1.84 9.18 0.05
N SER A 166 1.82 8.41 -1.03
CA SER A 166 2.63 8.67 -2.22
C SER A 166 2.37 10.05 -2.82
N LEU A 167 1.11 10.48 -2.86
CA LEU A 167 0.78 11.84 -3.30
C LEU A 167 1.25 12.90 -2.32
N MET A 168 1.18 12.65 -1.01
CA MET A 168 1.70 13.56 0.02
C MET A 168 3.22 13.73 -0.13
N ILE A 169 3.97 12.63 -0.29
CA ILE A 169 5.43 12.64 -0.53
C ILE A 169 5.76 13.45 -1.80
N ARG A 170 5.02 13.25 -2.88
CA ARG A 170 5.23 13.98 -4.13
C ARG A 170 4.88 15.47 -4.01
N ARG A 171 3.83 15.83 -3.28
CA ARG A 171 3.48 17.24 -2.99
C ARG A 171 4.52 17.92 -2.11
N ALA A 172 5.22 17.16 -1.27
CA ALA A 172 6.34 17.65 -0.48
C ALA A 172 7.64 17.86 -1.32
N GLY A 173 7.58 17.62 -2.65
CA GLY A 173 8.67 17.88 -3.60
C GLY A 173 9.58 16.69 -3.88
N PHE A 174 9.19 15.48 -3.44
CA PHE A 174 9.98 14.26 -3.67
C PHE A 174 9.43 13.42 -4.81
N ASP A 175 10.33 12.65 -5.43
CA ASP A 175 10.03 11.63 -6.43
C ASP A 175 9.95 10.25 -5.75
N ILE A 176 9.18 9.35 -6.36
CA ILE A 176 9.13 7.94 -6.01
C ILE A 176 9.70 7.14 -7.16
N TRP A 177 10.59 6.18 -6.86
CA TRP A 177 11.28 5.38 -7.86
C TRP A 177 11.02 3.89 -7.69
N TYR A 178 11.05 3.19 -8.80
CA TYR A 178 11.14 1.75 -8.89
C TYR A 178 12.60 1.37 -9.13
N GLU A 179 13.13 0.41 -8.35
CA GLU A 179 14.50 -0.09 -8.45
C GLU A 179 14.48 -1.62 -8.64
N PRO A 180 14.71 -2.12 -9.86
CA PRO A 180 14.63 -3.54 -10.18
C PRO A 180 15.79 -4.37 -9.65
N ALA A 181 16.94 -3.76 -9.37
CA ALA A 181 18.13 -4.47 -8.89
C ALA A 181 17.90 -5.12 -7.52
N CYS A 182 16.93 -4.63 -6.74
CA CYS A 182 16.43 -5.29 -5.54
C CYS A 182 15.08 -5.94 -5.82
N THR A 183 14.96 -7.24 -5.57
CA THR A 183 13.72 -8.01 -5.76
C THR A 183 13.22 -8.59 -4.44
N ILE A 184 11.95 -8.37 -4.13
CA ILE A 184 11.25 -8.90 -2.95
C ILE A 184 10.16 -9.88 -3.41
N TYR A 185 9.91 -10.93 -2.63
CA TYR A 185 8.86 -11.91 -2.91
C TYR A 185 7.73 -11.76 -1.91
N HIS A 186 6.48 -11.65 -2.39
CA HIS A 186 5.31 -11.38 -1.57
C HIS A 186 4.24 -12.45 -1.77
N LYS A 187 3.71 -12.99 -0.68
CA LYS A 187 2.70 -14.05 -0.72
C LYS A 187 1.32 -13.55 -1.17
N GLU A 188 1.12 -12.25 -1.19
CA GLU A 188 -0.15 -11.54 -1.40
C GLU A 188 -1.27 -12.06 -0.50
N SER A 189 -1.69 -11.21 0.39
CA SER A 189 -2.62 -11.43 1.49
C SER A 189 -3.66 -12.55 1.29
N GLN A 190 -3.46 -13.64 1.96
CA GLN A 190 -4.52 -14.60 2.24
C GLN A 190 -5.46 -14.06 3.34
N ALA A 191 -5.03 -13.05 4.10
CA ALA A 191 -5.74 -12.54 5.27
C ALA A 191 -7.08 -11.87 4.97
N THR A 192 -7.26 -11.20 3.82
CA THR A 192 -8.50 -10.48 3.50
C THR A 192 -9.36 -11.16 2.44
N GLY A 193 -8.85 -12.18 1.74
CA GLY A 193 -9.53 -12.87 0.63
C GLY A 193 -9.89 -11.91 -0.53
N GLN A 194 -9.62 -12.29 -1.78
CA GLN A 194 -9.82 -11.43 -2.95
C GLN A 194 -11.28 -10.95 -3.14
N GLN A 195 -12.26 -11.66 -2.57
CA GLN A 195 -13.70 -11.34 -2.67
C GLN A 195 -14.37 -11.34 -1.29
N SER A 196 -13.80 -10.66 -0.31
CA SER A 196 -14.39 -10.53 1.02
C SER A 196 -15.27 -9.28 1.14
N PRO A 197 -16.32 -9.31 1.98
CA PRO A 197 -17.13 -8.13 2.30
C PRO A 197 -16.31 -6.98 2.89
N LEU A 198 -15.30 -7.31 3.71
CA LEU A 198 -14.40 -6.33 4.31
C LEU A 198 -13.61 -5.56 3.25
N ARG A 199 -13.01 -6.29 2.30
CA ARG A 199 -12.28 -5.69 1.19
C ARG A 199 -13.19 -4.81 0.33
N THR A 200 -14.36 -5.32 -0.03
CA THR A 200 -15.35 -4.60 -0.85
C THR A 200 -15.78 -3.30 -0.17
N TYR A 201 -16.08 -3.36 1.13
CA TYR A 201 -16.45 -2.18 1.91
C TYR A 201 -15.35 -1.11 1.89
N TYR A 202 -14.10 -1.48 2.28
CA TYR A 202 -13.02 -0.50 2.35
C TYR A 202 -12.64 0.06 0.98
N ILE A 203 -12.55 -0.77 -0.07
CA ILE A 203 -12.24 -0.27 -1.42
C ILE A 203 -13.32 0.71 -1.89
N THR A 204 -14.60 0.44 -1.66
CA THR A 204 -15.69 1.34 -2.06
C THR A 204 -15.63 2.65 -1.30
N ARG A 205 -15.57 2.62 0.04
CA ARG A 205 -15.49 3.80 0.89
C ARG A 205 -14.24 4.63 0.60
N ASN A 206 -13.09 3.98 0.58
CA ASN A 206 -11.80 4.64 0.50
C ASN A 206 -11.54 5.27 -0.86
N ARG A 207 -12.10 4.70 -1.93
CA ARG A 207 -12.03 5.30 -3.25
C ARG A 207 -12.76 6.65 -3.28
N LEU A 208 -13.90 6.76 -2.63
CA LEU A 208 -14.63 8.03 -2.47
C LEU A 208 -13.87 9.00 -1.56
N LEU A 209 -13.33 8.51 -0.45
CA LEU A 209 -12.49 9.30 0.46
C LEU A 209 -11.22 9.82 -0.22
N PHE A 210 -10.60 9.00 -1.09
CA PHE A 210 -9.46 9.44 -1.87
C PHE A 210 -9.81 10.57 -2.86
N VAL A 211 -11.00 10.51 -3.50
CA VAL A 211 -11.53 11.62 -4.30
C VAL A 211 -11.73 12.87 -3.44
N GLN A 212 -12.27 12.72 -2.25
CA GLN A 212 -12.50 13.84 -1.33
C GLN A 212 -11.19 14.57 -1.00
N ARG A 213 -10.14 13.81 -0.69
CA ARG A 213 -8.84 14.34 -0.27
C ARG A 213 -7.97 14.85 -1.42
N ASN A 214 -8.06 14.22 -2.59
CA ASN A 214 -7.11 14.43 -3.68
C ASN A 214 -7.74 14.95 -4.97
N GLY A 215 -9.04 14.83 -5.14
CA GLY A 215 -9.77 15.35 -6.32
C GLY A 215 -9.88 16.86 -6.33
N GLN A 216 -9.86 17.46 -7.52
CA GLN A 216 -9.96 18.91 -7.69
C GLN A 216 -10.97 19.28 -8.78
N GLY A 217 -11.66 20.41 -8.60
CA GLY A 217 -12.55 21.00 -9.59
C GLY A 217 -13.57 20.01 -10.19
N TRP A 218 -13.81 20.13 -11.47
CA TRP A 218 -14.79 19.31 -12.21
C TRP A 218 -14.44 17.81 -12.20
N SER A 219 -13.17 17.45 -12.17
CA SER A 219 -12.79 16.02 -12.10
C SER A 219 -13.23 15.36 -10.80
N LYS A 220 -13.22 16.09 -9.67
CA LYS A 220 -13.75 15.62 -8.39
C LYS A 220 -15.24 15.33 -8.47
N PHE A 221 -16.03 16.27 -9.02
CA PHE A 221 -17.47 16.09 -9.21
C PHE A 221 -17.76 14.89 -10.12
N LEU A 222 -17.11 14.82 -11.28
CA LEU A 222 -17.29 13.71 -12.23
C LEU A 222 -16.89 12.37 -11.64
N SER A 223 -15.88 12.33 -10.75
CA SER A 223 -15.50 11.11 -10.03
C SER A 223 -16.62 10.63 -9.10
N TYR A 224 -17.28 11.53 -8.37
CA TYR A 224 -18.42 11.15 -7.53
C TYR A 224 -19.61 10.66 -8.37
N VAL A 225 -19.96 11.37 -9.45
CA VAL A 225 -21.01 10.91 -10.37
C VAL A 225 -20.70 9.52 -10.92
N TYR A 226 -19.46 9.29 -11.36
CA TYR A 226 -19.02 8.01 -11.87
C TYR A 226 -19.04 6.91 -10.80
N LEU A 227 -18.49 7.16 -9.60
CA LEU A 227 -18.35 6.15 -8.56
C LEU A 227 -19.67 5.81 -7.89
N ILE A 228 -20.48 6.81 -7.55
CA ILE A 228 -21.76 6.64 -6.86
C ILE A 228 -22.88 6.32 -7.86
N GLY A 229 -22.91 7.02 -9.01
CA GLY A 229 -24.00 6.89 -9.99
C GLY A 229 -23.85 5.72 -10.96
N LEU A 230 -22.63 5.25 -11.24
CA LEU A 230 -22.40 4.16 -12.20
C LEU A 230 -21.73 2.95 -11.58
N VAL A 231 -20.60 3.11 -10.87
CA VAL A 231 -19.82 1.98 -10.38
C VAL A 231 -20.53 1.24 -9.25
N ALA A 232 -20.99 1.96 -8.23
CA ALA A 232 -21.65 1.33 -7.08
C ALA A 232 -22.93 0.59 -7.48
N PRO A 233 -23.87 1.16 -8.25
CA PRO A 233 -25.06 0.44 -8.73
C PRO A 233 -24.71 -0.79 -9.58
N LYS A 234 -23.74 -0.66 -10.50
CA LYS A 234 -23.28 -1.77 -11.31
C LYS A 234 -22.70 -2.92 -10.45
N ASP A 235 -21.87 -2.58 -9.47
CA ASP A 235 -21.25 -3.58 -8.60
C ASP A 235 -22.30 -4.26 -7.69
N ILE A 236 -23.25 -3.49 -7.14
CA ILE A 236 -24.39 -4.03 -6.39
C ILE A 236 -25.19 -4.99 -7.26
N PHE A 237 -25.58 -4.58 -8.46
CA PHE A 237 -26.33 -5.44 -9.38
C PHE A 237 -25.58 -6.71 -9.73
N LYS A 238 -24.28 -6.60 -10.09
CA LYS A 238 -23.41 -7.74 -10.35
C LYS A 238 -23.37 -8.72 -9.18
N HIS A 239 -23.21 -8.21 -7.96
CA HIS A 239 -23.18 -9.05 -6.75
C HIS A 239 -24.51 -9.75 -6.51
N LEU A 240 -25.64 -9.08 -6.71
CA LEU A 240 -26.98 -9.67 -6.58
C LEU A 240 -27.22 -10.79 -7.60
N VAL A 241 -26.87 -10.56 -8.88
CA VAL A 241 -26.95 -11.60 -9.94
C VAL A 241 -26.14 -12.84 -9.57
N HIS A 242 -24.94 -12.67 -8.97
CA HIS A 242 -24.11 -13.79 -8.51
C HIS A 242 -24.49 -14.31 -7.11
N ARG A 243 -25.66 -13.92 -6.56
CA ARG A 243 -26.16 -14.30 -5.22
C ARG A 243 -25.19 -13.93 -4.07
N ARG A 244 -24.30 -12.96 -4.28
CA ARG A 244 -23.37 -12.44 -3.27
C ARG A 244 -23.98 -11.19 -2.59
N THR A 245 -25.07 -11.40 -1.86
CA THR A 245 -25.77 -10.32 -1.12
C THR A 245 -24.90 -9.67 -0.05
N ASP A 246 -23.94 -10.42 0.50
CA ASP A 246 -22.91 -9.95 1.42
C ASP A 246 -22.06 -8.83 0.80
N LEU A 247 -21.60 -9.00 -0.46
CA LEU A 247 -20.81 -8.01 -1.18
C LEU A 247 -21.66 -6.81 -1.62
N ALA A 248 -22.91 -7.05 -2.04
CA ALA A 248 -23.84 -5.95 -2.37
C ALA A 248 -24.08 -5.04 -1.15
N LYS A 249 -24.34 -5.64 0.03
CA LYS A 249 -24.46 -4.90 1.30
C LYS A 249 -23.16 -4.17 1.66
N ALA A 250 -21.99 -4.79 1.46
CA ALA A 250 -20.70 -4.16 1.73
C ALA A 250 -20.47 -2.91 0.83
N THR A 251 -20.81 -3.00 -0.46
CA THR A 251 -20.74 -1.86 -1.39
C THR A 251 -21.66 -0.72 -0.92
N LEU A 252 -22.92 -1.02 -0.61
CA LEU A 252 -23.88 -0.04 -0.12
C LEU A 252 -23.41 0.63 1.18
N ARG A 253 -22.93 -0.17 2.15
CA ARG A 253 -22.38 0.34 3.42
C ARG A 253 -21.15 1.23 3.19
N GLY A 254 -20.28 0.89 2.23
CA GLY A 254 -19.12 1.71 1.89
C GLY A 254 -19.51 3.10 1.37
N VAL A 255 -20.50 3.19 0.48
CA VAL A 255 -21.03 4.46 -0.03
C VAL A 255 -21.72 5.24 1.10
N SER A 256 -22.64 4.59 1.84
CA SER A 256 -23.39 5.24 2.92
C SER A 256 -22.47 5.78 4.01
N HIS A 257 -21.45 5.00 4.40
CA HIS A 257 -20.51 5.46 5.42
C HIS A 257 -19.72 6.68 4.95
N PHE A 258 -19.25 6.69 3.69
CA PHE A 258 -18.58 7.85 3.13
C PHE A 258 -19.46 9.11 3.18
N ILE A 259 -20.74 9.00 2.77
CA ILE A 259 -21.69 10.13 2.78
C ILE A 259 -21.89 10.65 4.21
N ASN A 260 -21.94 9.76 5.22
CA ASN A 260 -22.14 10.16 6.62
C ASN A 260 -20.85 10.67 7.29
N MET A 261 -19.68 10.50 6.68
CA MET A 261 -18.40 11.08 7.15
C MET A 261 -18.19 12.50 6.61
N SER A 262 -18.91 12.89 5.57
CA SER A 262 -18.81 14.18 4.87
C SER A 262 -19.76 15.18 5.48
#